data_11db05624cc2282b16b8bde3f4778579
#
_entry.id   11db05624cc2282b16b8bde3f4778579
#
_cell.length_a   1.000
_cell.length_b   1.000
_cell.length_c   1.000
_cell.angle_alpha   90.00
_cell.angle_beta   90.00
_cell.angle_gamma   90.00
#
_symmetry.space_group_name_H-M   'P 1'
#
loop_
_entity.id
_entity.type
_entity.pdbx_description
1 polymer ?
#
loop_
_entity_poly.entity_id
_entity_poly.type
_entity_poly.pdbx_seq_one_letter_code
_entity_poly.pdbx_strand_id
1 'polypeptide(L)'
;MAAITGDIARAYNDLVEINKTAAKGYQEAAEGASSGELKANLSKFSQQRAQFASELTQHAQQYGINPEEGNTIEGLAADAAAAVHRGWINIKSAITGQDDAAILGECETGDATALQAYETALKSAELPAEARSVIQQQHGEILSAKNWITQQKSVSR
;
A
#
# COMPACT_ATOMS: atom_id res chain seq x y z
N MET A 1 -16.68 -24.51 8.04
CA MET A 1 -15.91 -23.29 7.81
C MET A 1 -14.43 -23.57 8.02
N ALA A 2 -13.62 -23.25 7.03
CA ALA A 2 -12.17 -23.49 7.15
C ALA A 2 -11.60 -22.62 8.27
N ALA A 3 -10.72 -23.20 9.06
CA ALA A 3 -10.03 -22.45 10.10
C ALA A 3 -9.13 -21.38 9.47
N ILE A 4 -9.16 -20.17 10.02
CA ILE A 4 -8.27 -19.11 9.58
C ILE A 4 -6.88 -19.40 10.13
N THR A 5 -5.92 -19.54 9.23
CA THR A 5 -4.55 -19.84 9.62
C THR A 5 -3.80 -18.56 10.02
N GLY A 6 -2.69 -18.74 10.71
CA GLY A 6 -1.79 -17.62 11.02
C GLY A 6 -1.29 -16.91 9.76
N ASP A 7 -1.16 -17.64 8.65
CA ASP A 7 -0.71 -17.05 7.40
C ASP A 7 -1.73 -16.06 6.82
N ILE A 8 -3.02 -16.37 6.93
CA ILE A 8 -4.08 -15.47 6.49
C ILE A 8 -4.13 -14.23 7.37
N ALA A 9 -4.02 -14.42 8.69
CA ALA A 9 -4.00 -13.30 9.63
C ALA A 9 -2.82 -12.36 9.32
N ARG A 10 -1.64 -12.92 9.06
CA ARG A 10 -0.47 -12.13 8.71
C ARG A 10 -0.66 -11.39 7.39
N ALA A 11 -1.26 -12.03 6.39
CA ALA A 11 -1.52 -11.40 5.10
C ALA A 11 -2.38 -10.15 5.30
N TYR A 12 -3.47 -10.25 6.06
CA TYR A 12 -4.32 -9.09 6.33
C TYR A 12 -3.57 -8.00 7.09
N ASN A 13 -2.83 -8.39 8.14
CA ASN A 13 -2.08 -7.42 8.93
C ASN A 13 -1.05 -6.67 8.08
N ASP A 14 -0.32 -7.40 7.23
CA ASP A 14 0.68 -6.81 6.35
C ASP A 14 0.04 -5.84 5.36
N LEU A 15 -1.05 -6.25 4.71
CA LEU A 15 -1.70 -5.42 3.70
C LEU A 15 -2.35 -4.18 4.31
N VAL A 16 -2.92 -4.28 5.50
CA VAL A 16 -3.46 -3.11 6.21
C VAL A 16 -2.34 -2.12 6.52
N GLU A 17 -1.24 -2.59 7.08
CA GLU A 17 -0.11 -1.73 7.45
C GLU A 17 0.52 -1.08 6.22
N ILE A 18 0.68 -1.84 5.15
CA ILE A 18 1.21 -1.37 3.87
C ILE A 18 0.36 -0.22 3.32
N ASN A 19 -0.96 -0.37 3.36
CA ASN A 19 -1.86 0.66 2.85
C ASN A 19 -1.87 1.90 3.73
N LYS A 20 -1.77 1.75 5.06
CA LYS A 20 -1.64 2.89 5.96
C LYS A 20 -0.37 3.68 5.68
N THR A 21 0.74 2.97 5.48
CA THR A 21 2.03 3.60 5.15
C THR A 21 1.95 4.31 3.80
N ALA A 22 1.35 3.68 2.80
CA ALA A 22 1.19 4.29 1.48
C ALA A 22 0.27 5.52 1.52
N ALA A 23 -0.81 5.46 2.30
CA ALA A 23 -1.71 6.60 2.44
C ALA A 23 -0.95 7.82 2.98
N LYS A 24 -0.13 7.61 4.00
CA LYS A 24 0.69 8.68 4.57
C LYS A 24 1.73 9.17 3.56
N GLY A 25 2.39 8.26 2.86
CA GLY A 25 3.39 8.59 1.85
C GLY A 25 2.81 9.43 0.72
N TYR A 26 1.66 9.04 0.20
CA TYR A 26 0.98 9.81 -0.85
C TYR A 26 0.49 11.16 -0.34
N GLN A 27 0.06 11.24 0.92
CA GLN A 27 -0.32 12.53 1.51
C GLN A 27 0.87 13.48 1.54
N GLU A 28 2.02 13.01 1.99
CA GLU A 28 3.24 13.80 2.02
C GLU A 28 3.68 14.18 0.60
N ALA A 29 3.58 13.25 -0.34
CA ALA A 29 3.90 13.51 -1.75
C ALA A 29 3.00 14.60 -2.32
N ALA A 30 1.71 14.57 -2.03
CA ALA A 30 0.77 15.58 -2.49
C ALA A 30 1.12 16.96 -1.95
N GLU A 31 1.52 17.03 -0.68
CA GLU A 31 1.91 18.30 -0.07
C GLU A 31 3.15 18.90 -0.74
N GLY A 32 4.07 18.05 -1.20
CA GLY A 32 5.33 18.50 -1.81
C GLY A 32 5.28 18.72 -3.31
N ALA A 33 4.25 18.22 -4.00
CA ALA A 33 4.15 18.34 -5.45
C ALA A 33 3.94 19.80 -5.89
N SER A 34 4.48 20.16 -7.04
CA SER A 34 4.47 21.56 -7.50
C SER A 34 3.17 21.93 -8.21
N SER A 35 2.54 21.00 -8.93
CA SER A 35 1.33 21.34 -9.71
C SER A 35 0.07 20.93 -8.96
N GLY A 36 -1.01 21.68 -9.21
CA GLY A 36 -2.31 21.37 -8.63
C GLY A 36 -2.85 20.02 -9.10
N GLU A 37 -2.57 19.67 -10.35
CA GLU A 37 -3.00 18.38 -10.91
C GLU A 37 -2.30 17.22 -10.21
N LEU A 38 -0.99 17.30 -10.01
CA LEU A 38 -0.26 16.27 -9.27
C LEU A 38 -0.76 16.18 -7.83
N LYS A 39 -0.93 17.32 -7.16
CA LYS A 39 -1.43 17.34 -5.78
C LYS A 39 -2.79 16.63 -5.69
N ALA A 40 -3.70 16.94 -6.60
CA ALA A 40 -5.04 16.37 -6.59
C ALA A 40 -5.00 14.84 -6.79
N ASN A 41 -4.21 14.37 -7.74
CA ASN A 41 -4.11 12.95 -8.02
C ASN A 41 -3.42 12.19 -6.89
N LEU A 42 -2.35 12.74 -6.33
CA LEU A 42 -1.63 12.10 -5.23
C LEU A 42 -2.50 12.05 -3.97
N SER A 43 -3.28 13.10 -3.69
CA SER A 43 -4.26 13.10 -2.61
C SER A 43 -5.31 12.01 -2.80
N LYS A 44 -5.75 11.82 -4.04
CA LYS A 44 -6.72 10.79 -4.38
C LYS A 44 -6.16 9.40 -4.10
N PHE A 45 -4.91 9.16 -4.44
CA PHE A 45 -4.26 7.88 -4.14
C PHE A 45 -4.09 7.68 -2.64
N SER A 46 -3.80 8.75 -1.89
CA SER A 46 -3.74 8.67 -0.44
C SER A 46 -5.08 8.20 0.14
N GLN A 47 -6.17 8.78 -0.31
CA GLN A 47 -7.51 8.41 0.14
C GLN A 47 -7.84 6.97 -0.27
N GLN A 48 -7.45 6.57 -1.47
CA GLN A 48 -7.65 5.21 -1.96
C GLN A 48 -6.97 4.19 -1.04
N ARG A 49 -5.72 4.44 -0.66
CA ARG A 49 -4.97 3.50 0.17
C ARG A 49 -5.53 3.45 1.59
N ALA A 50 -5.98 4.58 2.13
CA ALA A 50 -6.66 4.61 3.41
C ALA A 50 -7.95 3.79 3.36
N GLN A 51 -8.69 3.89 2.26
CA GLN A 51 -9.90 3.11 2.07
C GLN A 51 -9.59 1.61 1.96
N PHE A 52 -8.52 1.25 1.25
CA PHE A 52 -8.09 -0.14 1.15
C PHE A 52 -7.78 -0.72 2.54
N ALA A 53 -7.08 0.05 3.38
CA ALA A 53 -6.77 -0.39 4.74
C ALA A 53 -8.06 -0.63 5.52
N SER A 54 -9.04 0.26 5.39
CA SER A 54 -10.34 0.13 6.05
C SER A 54 -11.11 -1.11 5.56
N GLU A 55 -11.15 -1.32 4.24
CA GLU A 55 -11.83 -2.47 3.64
C GLU A 55 -11.21 -3.78 4.11
N LEU A 56 -9.87 -3.84 4.12
CA LEU A 56 -9.15 -5.03 4.57
C LEU A 56 -9.40 -5.29 6.05
N THR A 57 -9.44 -4.24 6.87
CA THR A 57 -9.72 -4.36 8.29
C THR A 57 -11.11 -4.94 8.53
N GLN A 58 -12.12 -4.40 7.84
CA GLN A 58 -13.49 -4.87 7.97
C GLN A 58 -13.62 -6.32 7.51
N HIS A 59 -12.97 -6.64 6.40
CA HIS A 59 -13.02 -8.00 5.86
C HIS A 59 -12.34 -8.99 6.80
N ALA A 60 -11.20 -8.60 7.36
CA ALA A 60 -10.47 -9.42 8.32
C ALA A 60 -11.31 -9.71 9.57
N GLN A 61 -12.06 -8.72 10.04
CA GLN A 61 -12.91 -8.88 11.22
C GLN A 61 -13.98 -9.94 11.02
N GLN A 62 -14.44 -10.15 9.78
CA GLN A 62 -15.38 -11.21 9.47
C GLN A 62 -14.79 -12.60 9.72
N TYR A 63 -13.48 -12.72 9.69
CA TYR A 63 -12.75 -13.97 9.96
C TYR A 63 -12.18 -14.01 11.37
N GLY A 64 -12.55 -13.07 12.23
CA GLY A 64 -12.04 -13.02 13.60
C GLY A 64 -10.62 -12.48 13.71
N ILE A 65 -10.12 -11.83 12.67
CA ILE A 65 -8.78 -11.21 12.65
C ILE A 65 -8.92 -9.74 12.98
N ASN A 66 -8.05 -9.23 13.85
CA ASN A 66 -8.03 -7.82 14.18
C ASN A 66 -6.68 -7.22 13.78
N PRO A 67 -6.56 -6.62 12.58
CA PRO A 67 -5.29 -6.09 12.11
C PRO A 67 -4.71 -4.97 12.97
N GLU A 68 -5.55 -4.24 13.70
CA GLU A 68 -5.07 -3.17 14.57
C GLU A 68 -4.29 -3.71 15.77
N GLU A 69 -4.55 -4.96 16.15
CA GLU A 69 -3.82 -5.64 17.21
C GLU A 69 -2.65 -6.45 16.64
N GLY A 70 -2.50 -6.45 15.32
CA GLY A 70 -1.52 -7.27 14.60
C GLY A 70 -0.07 -6.92 14.86
N ASN A 71 0.19 -5.80 15.51
CA ASN A 71 1.55 -5.39 15.88
C ASN A 71 2.24 -6.39 16.79
N THR A 72 1.49 -7.33 17.36
CA THR A 72 2.04 -8.38 18.20
C THR A 72 2.51 -9.59 17.41
N ILE A 73 2.25 -9.65 16.11
CA ILE A 73 2.73 -10.75 15.26
C ILE A 73 4.14 -10.42 14.85
N GLU A 74 5.09 -10.99 15.58
CA GLU A 74 6.51 -10.74 15.35
C GLU A 74 7.00 -11.48 14.09
N GLY A 75 8.03 -10.92 13.47
CA GLY A 75 8.76 -11.56 12.39
C GLY A 75 8.24 -11.20 11.02
N LEU A 76 7.27 -11.94 10.49
CA LEU A 76 6.84 -11.81 9.10
C LEU A 76 6.12 -10.49 8.80
N ALA A 77 5.25 -10.04 9.71
CA ALA A 77 4.60 -8.74 9.57
C ALA A 77 5.63 -7.62 9.61
N ALA A 78 6.65 -7.75 10.45
CA ALA A 78 7.71 -6.77 10.56
C ALA A 78 8.51 -6.66 9.27
N ASP A 79 8.77 -7.77 8.58
CA ASP A 79 9.53 -7.76 7.33
C ASP A 79 8.78 -7.05 6.20
N ALA A 80 7.50 -7.34 6.04
CA ALA A 80 6.68 -6.70 5.01
C ALA A 80 6.52 -5.21 5.28
N ALA A 81 6.21 -4.84 6.53
CA ALA A 81 6.07 -3.45 6.93
C ALA A 81 7.38 -2.69 6.74
N ALA A 82 8.51 -3.32 7.09
CA ALA A 82 9.82 -2.71 6.92
C ALA A 82 10.14 -2.47 5.43
N ALA A 83 9.79 -3.42 4.56
CA ALA A 83 10.02 -3.27 3.14
C ALA A 83 9.23 -2.10 2.56
N VAL A 84 7.98 -1.97 2.94
CA VAL A 84 7.14 -0.85 2.47
C VAL A 84 7.62 0.47 3.07
N HIS A 85 8.00 0.47 4.33
CA HIS A 85 8.56 1.66 4.96
C HIS A 85 9.82 2.12 4.22
N ARG A 86 10.69 1.18 3.83
CA ARG A 86 11.87 1.51 3.02
C ARG A 86 11.51 2.08 1.66
N GLY A 87 10.39 1.62 1.08
CA GLY A 87 9.89 2.13 -0.20
C GLY A 87 9.49 3.59 -0.15
N TRP A 88 9.15 4.10 1.05
CA TRP A 88 8.73 5.50 1.23
C TRP A 88 9.71 6.34 2.05
N ILE A 89 10.87 5.78 2.40
CA ILE A 89 11.78 6.40 3.38
C ILE A 89 12.35 7.74 2.90
N ASN A 90 12.49 7.93 1.59
CA ASN A 90 13.08 9.14 1.02
C ASN A 90 12.06 10.18 0.60
N ILE A 91 10.78 9.96 0.90
CA ILE A 91 9.73 10.89 0.43
C ILE A 91 9.93 12.31 0.98
N LYS A 92 10.34 12.44 2.23
CA LYS A 92 10.57 13.74 2.84
C LYS A 92 11.75 14.48 2.19
N SER A 93 12.81 13.75 1.84
CA SER A 93 13.95 14.33 1.11
C SER A 93 13.53 14.81 -0.27
N ALA A 94 12.70 14.03 -0.97
CA ALA A 94 12.22 14.41 -2.29
C ALA A 94 11.35 15.67 -2.22
N ILE A 95 10.51 15.77 -1.19
CA ILE A 95 9.65 16.94 -0.96
C ILE A 95 10.51 18.18 -0.68
N THR A 96 11.52 18.03 0.19
CA THR A 96 12.42 19.14 0.54
C THR A 96 13.17 19.65 -0.70
N GLY A 97 13.56 18.76 -1.61
CA GLY A 97 14.21 19.12 -2.85
C GLY A 97 13.28 19.72 -3.90
N GLN A 98 11.97 19.68 -3.66
CA GLN A 98 10.94 20.22 -4.56
C GLN A 98 11.05 19.67 -5.99
N ASP A 99 11.41 18.40 -6.11
CA ASP A 99 11.60 17.72 -7.38
C ASP A 99 10.44 16.73 -7.61
N ASP A 100 9.52 17.10 -8.49
CA ASP A 100 8.35 16.26 -8.78
C ASP A 100 8.76 14.87 -9.28
N ALA A 101 9.80 14.77 -10.11
CA ALA A 101 10.27 13.49 -10.60
C ALA A 101 10.77 12.60 -9.46
N ALA A 102 11.47 13.19 -8.48
CA ALA A 102 11.94 12.46 -7.31
C ALA A 102 10.77 12.00 -6.42
N ILE A 103 9.77 12.87 -6.23
CA ILE A 103 8.56 12.54 -5.46
C ILE A 103 7.83 11.38 -6.13
N LEU A 104 7.64 11.46 -7.44
CA LEU A 104 6.98 10.39 -8.19
C LEU A 104 7.79 9.09 -8.16
N GLY A 105 9.12 9.19 -8.19
CA GLY A 105 9.99 8.03 -8.05
C GLY A 105 9.80 7.30 -6.73
N GLU A 106 9.63 8.05 -5.63
CA GLU A 106 9.35 7.44 -4.33
C GLU A 106 7.98 6.76 -4.31
N CYS A 107 6.98 7.39 -4.91
CA CYS A 107 5.65 6.78 -5.04
C CYS A 107 5.73 5.48 -5.83
N GLU A 108 6.48 5.47 -6.91
CA GLU A 108 6.69 4.29 -7.74
C GLU A 108 7.33 3.15 -6.95
N THR A 109 8.38 3.47 -6.19
CA THR A 109 9.07 2.49 -5.35
C THR A 109 8.15 1.94 -4.26
N GLY A 110 7.40 2.83 -3.60
CA GLY A 110 6.45 2.42 -2.57
C GLY A 110 5.39 1.48 -3.11
N ASP A 111 4.85 1.80 -4.28
CA ASP A 111 3.84 0.96 -4.91
C ASP A 111 4.40 -0.37 -5.39
N ALA A 112 5.65 -0.39 -5.85
CA ALA A 112 6.29 -1.65 -6.25
C ALA A 112 6.39 -2.61 -5.07
N THR A 113 6.76 -2.12 -3.89
CA THR A 113 6.83 -2.97 -2.70
C THR A 113 5.44 -3.42 -2.26
N ALA A 114 4.43 -2.55 -2.36
CA ALA A 114 3.06 -2.90 -2.05
C ALA A 114 2.56 -4.02 -2.97
N LEU A 115 2.83 -3.91 -4.28
CA LEU A 115 2.43 -4.93 -5.23
C LEU A 115 3.06 -6.29 -4.92
N GLN A 116 4.32 -6.31 -4.51
CA GLN A 116 4.97 -7.56 -4.12
C GLN A 116 4.27 -8.20 -2.93
N ALA A 117 3.87 -7.41 -1.94
CA ALA A 117 3.17 -7.92 -0.77
C ALA A 117 1.80 -8.48 -1.14
N TYR A 118 1.08 -7.80 -2.03
CA TYR A 118 -0.20 -8.30 -2.52
C TYR A 118 -0.02 -9.61 -3.28
N GLU A 119 1.01 -9.71 -4.12
CA GLU A 119 1.29 -10.94 -4.88
C GLU A 119 1.64 -12.09 -3.95
N THR A 120 2.39 -11.83 -2.89
CA THR A 120 2.70 -12.84 -1.89
C THR A 120 1.43 -13.35 -1.20
N ALA A 121 0.53 -12.42 -0.83
CA ALA A 121 -0.73 -12.80 -0.21
C ALA A 121 -1.58 -13.66 -1.15
N LEU A 122 -1.60 -13.32 -2.44
CA LEU A 122 -2.39 -14.05 -3.44
C LEU A 122 -1.87 -15.44 -3.74
N LYS A 123 -0.63 -15.73 -3.38
CA LYS A 123 -0.05 -17.07 -3.56
C LYS A 123 -0.53 -18.07 -2.52
N SER A 124 -1.15 -17.61 -1.42
CA SER A 124 -1.64 -18.50 -0.38
C SER A 124 -2.81 -19.33 -0.88
N ALA A 125 -2.68 -20.65 -0.88
CA ALA A 125 -3.75 -21.56 -1.28
C ALA A 125 -4.90 -21.56 -0.29
N GLU A 126 -4.67 -21.11 0.93
CA GLU A 126 -5.65 -21.10 2.01
C GLU A 126 -6.50 -19.84 2.03
N LEU A 127 -6.19 -18.87 1.19
CA LEU A 127 -6.90 -17.61 1.15
C LEU A 127 -8.36 -17.83 0.70
N PRO A 128 -9.35 -17.41 1.50
CA PRO A 128 -10.76 -17.57 1.09
C PRO A 128 -11.05 -16.83 -0.23
N ALA A 129 -12.02 -17.33 -0.98
CA ALA A 129 -12.35 -16.79 -2.29
C ALA A 129 -12.73 -15.31 -2.23
N GLU A 130 -13.49 -14.90 -1.21
CA GLU A 130 -13.89 -13.50 -1.04
C GLU A 130 -12.68 -12.61 -0.74
N ALA A 131 -11.78 -13.08 0.11
CA ALA A 131 -10.56 -12.37 0.43
C ALA A 131 -9.68 -12.23 -0.81
N ARG A 132 -9.55 -13.29 -1.58
CA ARG A 132 -8.79 -13.29 -2.83
C ARG A 132 -9.34 -12.25 -3.80
N SER A 133 -10.66 -12.19 -3.93
CA SER A 133 -11.32 -11.23 -4.83
C SER A 133 -11.01 -9.78 -4.45
N VAL A 134 -11.13 -9.45 -3.17
CA VAL A 134 -10.83 -8.10 -2.67
C VAL A 134 -9.36 -7.75 -2.90
N ILE A 135 -8.47 -8.67 -2.57
CA ILE A 135 -7.02 -8.46 -2.68
C ILE A 135 -6.62 -8.31 -4.15
N GLN A 136 -7.19 -9.12 -5.05
CA GLN A 136 -6.93 -9.00 -6.50
C GLN A 136 -7.41 -7.66 -7.04
N GLN A 137 -8.58 -7.21 -6.62
CA GLN A 137 -9.11 -5.92 -7.07
C GLN A 137 -8.20 -4.77 -6.62
N GLN A 138 -7.79 -4.78 -5.36
CA GLN A 138 -6.90 -3.75 -4.85
C GLN A 138 -5.53 -3.79 -5.56
N HIS A 139 -5.01 -4.97 -5.80
CA HIS A 139 -3.76 -5.14 -6.57
C HIS A 139 -3.86 -4.46 -7.93
N GLY A 140 -4.95 -4.70 -8.65
CA GLY A 140 -5.17 -4.09 -9.97
C GLY A 140 -5.21 -2.57 -9.91
N GLU A 141 -5.85 -2.02 -8.89
CA GLU A 141 -5.95 -0.57 -8.73
C GLU A 141 -4.61 0.06 -8.35
N ILE A 142 -3.82 -0.63 -7.51
CA ILE A 142 -2.47 -0.17 -7.18
C ILE A 142 -1.58 -0.20 -8.42
N LEU A 143 -1.69 -1.23 -9.23
CA LEU A 143 -0.93 -1.34 -10.46
C LEU A 143 -1.27 -0.19 -11.42
N SER A 144 -2.55 0.13 -11.56
CA SER A 144 -2.99 1.25 -12.40
C SER A 144 -2.42 2.58 -11.88
N ALA A 145 -2.43 2.79 -10.57
CA ALA A 145 -1.87 3.99 -9.97
C ALA A 145 -0.36 4.07 -10.24
N LYS A 146 0.35 2.96 -10.05
CA LYS A 146 1.79 2.91 -10.31
C LYS A 146 2.10 3.25 -11.77
N ASN A 147 1.32 2.71 -12.70
CA ASN A 147 1.52 2.99 -14.12
C ASN A 147 1.31 4.48 -14.43
N TRP A 148 0.30 5.09 -13.84
CA TRP A 148 0.08 6.53 -13.98
C TRP A 148 1.28 7.32 -13.43
N ILE A 149 1.77 6.93 -12.26
CA ILE A 149 2.95 7.56 -11.63
C ILE A 149 4.16 7.47 -12.56
N THR A 150 4.41 6.30 -13.14
CA THR A 150 5.53 6.09 -14.05
C THR A 150 5.44 7.03 -15.25
N GLN A 151 4.24 7.19 -15.81
CA GLN A 151 4.02 8.09 -16.94
C GLN A 151 4.28 9.56 -16.53
N GLN A 152 3.77 9.97 -15.38
CA GLN A 152 3.96 11.33 -14.90
C GLN A 152 5.44 11.63 -14.62
N LYS A 153 6.15 10.65 -14.06
CA LYS A 153 7.58 10.78 -13.81
C LYS A 153 8.35 11.03 -15.12
N SER A 154 7.96 10.34 -16.17
CA SER A 154 8.58 10.49 -17.48
C SER A 154 8.42 11.89 -18.05
N VAL A 155 7.25 12.52 -17.87
CA VAL A 155 7.00 13.87 -18.39
C VAL A 155 7.46 14.98 -17.44
N SER A 156 7.80 14.65 -16.20
CA SER A 156 8.26 15.63 -15.20
C SER A 156 9.77 15.86 -15.25
N ARG A 157 10.48 15.14 -16.09
CA ARG A 157 11.93 15.28 -16.23
C ARG A 157 12.31 16.48 -17.07
#